data_da89b6383fde29e0add2dc6dda6c0b35
#
_entry.id   da89b6383fde29e0add2dc6dda6c0b35
#
_cell.length_a   1.000
_cell.length_b   1.000
_cell.length_c   1.000
_cell.angle_alpha   90.00
_cell.angle_beta   90.00
_cell.angle_gamma   90.00
#
_symmetry.space_group_name_H-M   'P 1'
#
loop_
_entity.id
_entity.type
_entity.pdbx_description
1 polymer ?
#
loop_
_entity_poly.entity_id
_entity_poly.type
_entity_poly.pdbx_seq_one_letter_code
_entity_poly.pdbx_strand_id
1 'polypeptide(L)'
;MANTGLSAVWHDEGNKFEIREFPVPEIEDNGVSIRVQATSVCGSDLHVWRGDGRTAEDAPRDPFVFGHEMMGSVAGLGKNITTDSLRNPLKEGDRVVFSYFFPCMRCYNCIRGEMGACKFRMGRIPVNEWPVCNGGFAQYYYLRSPQFLFKLPDEIDDATAAPINCALAQVMEAFHIAKPRFGDNVVIQGAGGLGVNATAVAAEMGAN
;
A
#
# COMPACT_ATOMS: atom_id res chain seq x y z
N MET A 1 -7.01 2.33 28.73
CA MET A 1 -8.04 2.58 27.70
C MET A 1 -7.53 1.97 26.40
N ALA A 2 -8.37 1.25 25.67
CA ALA A 2 -7.95 0.71 24.36
C ALA A 2 -7.56 1.89 23.46
N ASN A 3 -6.46 1.74 22.72
CA ASN A 3 -6.03 2.75 21.76
C ASN A 3 -7.01 2.74 20.59
N THR A 4 -7.54 3.89 20.18
CA THR A 4 -8.49 4.01 19.06
C THR A 4 -7.95 4.92 17.98
N GLY A 5 -8.48 4.82 16.77
CA GLY A 5 -8.12 5.68 15.65
C GLY A 5 -9.29 5.92 14.71
N LEU A 6 -9.29 7.11 14.10
CA LEU A 6 -10.28 7.49 13.11
C LEU A 6 -9.96 6.91 11.74
N SER A 7 -10.99 6.53 11.00
CA SER A 7 -10.91 6.06 9.61
C SER A 7 -12.04 6.68 8.78
N ALA A 8 -11.75 7.04 7.53
CA ALA A 8 -12.73 7.46 6.55
C ALA A 8 -13.32 6.23 5.84
N VAL A 9 -14.45 5.76 6.33
CA VAL A 9 -15.18 4.61 5.77
C VAL A 9 -15.99 5.05 4.57
N TRP A 10 -15.78 4.40 3.44
CA TRP A 10 -16.59 4.61 2.25
C TRP A 10 -17.72 3.59 2.19
N HIS A 11 -18.90 4.09 1.86
CA HIS A 11 -20.12 3.32 1.62
C HIS A 11 -20.47 3.42 0.15
N ASP A 12 -20.50 2.30 -0.57
CA ASP A 12 -20.87 2.21 -1.99
C ASP A 12 -22.34 2.67 -2.17
N GLU A 13 -23.20 2.25 -1.27
CA GLU A 13 -24.57 2.73 -1.21
C GLU A 13 -24.62 4.21 -0.83
N GLY A 14 -25.08 5.02 -1.76
CA GLY A 14 -25.11 6.49 -1.62
C GLY A 14 -23.75 7.17 -1.82
N ASN A 15 -22.71 6.44 -2.17
CA ASN A 15 -21.36 6.95 -2.51
C ASN A 15 -20.86 8.02 -1.52
N LYS A 16 -20.84 7.71 -0.24
CA LYS A 16 -20.53 8.65 0.85
C LYS A 16 -19.39 8.16 1.72
N PHE A 17 -18.69 9.10 2.34
CA PHE A 17 -17.70 8.83 3.39
C PHE A 17 -18.28 9.14 4.76
N GLU A 18 -17.92 8.33 5.73
CA GLU A 18 -18.23 8.49 7.14
C GLU A 18 -16.94 8.41 7.96
N ILE A 19 -16.72 9.35 8.85
CA ILE A 19 -15.60 9.24 9.80
C ILE A 19 -16.04 8.40 10.97
N ARG A 20 -15.37 7.28 11.16
CA ARG A 20 -15.65 6.33 12.25
C ARG A 20 -14.41 6.07 13.08
N GLU A 21 -14.64 5.85 14.36
CA GLU A 21 -13.60 5.45 15.30
C GLU A 21 -13.58 3.94 15.44
N PHE A 22 -12.38 3.35 15.36
CA PHE A 22 -12.15 1.92 15.53
C PHE A 22 -11.08 1.67 16.59
N PRO A 23 -11.17 0.57 17.33
CA PRO A 23 -10.07 0.12 18.18
C PRO A 23 -8.87 -0.23 17.28
N VAL A 24 -7.68 0.18 17.71
CA VAL A 24 -6.43 -0.29 17.11
C VAL A 24 -6.30 -1.78 17.41
N PRO A 25 -6.10 -2.64 16.40
CA PRO A 25 -5.99 -4.08 16.62
C PRO A 25 -4.87 -4.45 17.59
N GLU A 26 -5.09 -5.47 18.40
CA GLU A 26 -4.01 -6.09 19.16
C GLU A 26 -2.96 -6.64 18.21
N ILE A 27 -1.69 -6.43 18.56
CA ILE A 27 -0.59 -6.79 17.69
C ILE A 27 -0.25 -8.26 17.86
N GLU A 28 -0.47 -9.04 16.80
CA GLU A 28 -0.04 -10.44 16.75
C GLU A 28 1.48 -10.55 16.74
N ASP A 29 2.00 -11.72 17.05
CA ASP A 29 3.45 -12.01 17.13
C ASP A 29 4.24 -11.56 15.88
N ASN A 30 3.63 -11.63 14.70
CA ASN A 30 4.23 -11.25 13.42
C ASN A 30 3.55 -10.03 12.77
N GLY A 31 2.74 -9.30 13.50
CA GLY A 31 2.05 -8.11 13.04
C GLY A 31 2.82 -6.83 13.35
N VAL A 32 2.48 -5.75 12.65
CA VAL A 32 3.01 -4.41 12.91
C VAL A 32 1.85 -3.41 12.87
N SER A 33 1.72 -2.59 13.89
CA SER A 33 0.81 -1.44 13.88
C SER A 33 1.56 -0.22 13.38
N ILE A 34 0.99 0.48 12.40
CA ILE A 34 1.56 1.70 11.79
C ILE A 34 0.63 2.86 12.10
N ARG A 35 1.17 3.96 12.59
CA ARG A 35 0.50 5.24 12.64
C ARG A 35 0.72 5.93 11.29
N VAL A 36 -0.34 6.06 10.49
CA VAL A 36 -0.28 6.72 9.18
C VAL A 36 0.03 8.20 9.38
N GLN A 37 1.05 8.70 8.67
CA GLN A 37 1.48 10.09 8.72
C GLN A 37 1.14 10.84 7.44
N ALA A 38 1.25 10.17 6.30
CA ALA A 38 0.86 10.72 5.01
C ALA A 38 0.20 9.64 4.14
N THR A 39 -0.78 10.07 3.37
CA THR A 39 -1.44 9.26 2.34
C THR A 39 -1.77 10.13 1.14
N SER A 40 -1.69 9.56 -0.06
CA SER A 40 -2.12 10.22 -1.30
C SER A 40 -3.34 9.54 -1.89
N VAL A 41 -4.01 10.24 -2.81
CA VAL A 41 -5.16 9.73 -3.55
C VAL A 41 -4.69 9.21 -4.88
N CYS A 42 -4.75 7.90 -5.09
CA CYS A 42 -4.44 7.27 -6.36
C CYS A 42 -5.60 7.41 -7.37
N GLY A 43 -5.27 7.39 -8.66
CA GLY A 43 -6.29 7.31 -9.71
C GLY A 43 -7.22 6.10 -9.56
N SER A 44 -6.71 4.97 -9.06
CA SER A 44 -7.52 3.78 -8.80
C SER A 44 -8.55 3.96 -7.68
N ASP A 45 -8.29 4.83 -6.70
CA ASP A 45 -9.28 5.19 -5.68
C ASP A 45 -10.45 5.94 -6.35
N LEU A 46 -10.14 6.87 -7.27
CA LEU A 46 -11.16 7.61 -8.03
C LEU A 46 -11.98 6.70 -8.94
N HIS A 47 -11.36 5.72 -9.60
CA HIS A 47 -12.07 4.72 -10.42
C HIS A 47 -13.07 3.91 -9.59
N VAL A 48 -12.67 3.48 -8.40
CA VAL A 48 -13.57 2.75 -7.50
C VAL A 48 -14.69 3.66 -6.99
N TRP A 49 -14.37 4.89 -6.60
CA TRP A 49 -15.32 5.89 -6.11
C TRP A 49 -16.38 6.26 -7.15
N ARG A 50 -15.97 6.38 -8.42
CA ARG A 50 -16.87 6.65 -9.56
C ARG A 50 -17.68 5.44 -9.99
N GLY A 51 -17.31 4.24 -9.58
CA GLY A 51 -17.91 2.99 -10.02
C GLY A 51 -17.50 2.61 -11.46
N ASP A 52 -16.33 3.06 -11.92
CA ASP A 52 -15.86 2.76 -13.27
C ASP A 52 -15.79 1.25 -13.50
N GLY A 53 -16.34 0.80 -14.64
CA GLY A 53 -16.40 -0.61 -15.01
C GLY A 53 -17.50 -1.43 -14.33
N ARG A 54 -18.41 -0.79 -13.57
CA ARG A 54 -19.58 -1.42 -12.97
C ARG A 54 -20.84 -1.18 -13.81
N THR A 55 -21.77 -2.09 -13.64
CA THR A 55 -23.12 -1.99 -14.21
C THR A 55 -24.15 -1.79 -13.10
N ALA A 56 -25.39 -1.44 -13.46
CA ALA A 56 -26.49 -1.30 -12.50
C ALA A 56 -26.90 -2.63 -11.84
N GLU A 57 -26.44 -3.75 -12.37
CA GLU A 57 -26.73 -5.10 -11.85
C GLU A 57 -25.74 -5.56 -10.77
N ASP A 58 -24.60 -4.85 -10.63
CA ASP A 58 -23.59 -5.20 -9.64
C ASP A 58 -24.09 -4.84 -8.23
N ALA A 59 -24.05 -5.80 -7.32
CA ALA A 59 -24.39 -5.58 -5.92
C ALA A 59 -23.47 -4.51 -5.29
N PRO A 60 -23.97 -3.68 -4.37
CA PRO A 60 -23.14 -2.75 -3.62
C PRO A 60 -21.98 -3.46 -2.91
N ARG A 61 -20.84 -2.81 -2.84
CA ARG A 61 -19.68 -3.31 -2.09
C ARG A 61 -19.89 -3.08 -0.60
N ASP A 62 -19.38 -4.00 0.20
CA ASP A 62 -19.29 -3.79 1.64
C ASP A 62 -18.48 -2.53 1.97
N PRO A 63 -18.83 -1.79 3.04
CA PRO A 63 -18.07 -0.62 3.45
C PRO A 63 -16.62 -0.95 3.76
N PHE A 64 -15.68 -0.12 3.29
CA PHE A 64 -14.25 -0.29 3.54
C PHE A 64 -13.55 1.08 3.62
N VAL A 65 -12.28 1.06 4.06
CA VAL A 65 -11.43 2.25 4.09
C VAL A 65 -10.60 2.34 2.82
N PHE A 66 -10.66 3.50 2.15
CA PHE A 66 -9.85 3.79 0.97
C PHE A 66 -8.38 4.08 1.31
N GLY A 67 -7.61 4.30 0.24
CA GLY A 67 -6.20 4.66 0.32
C GLY A 67 -5.29 3.44 0.38
N HIS A 68 -4.30 3.44 -0.48
CA HIS A 68 -3.26 2.41 -0.55
C HIS A 68 -1.88 3.00 -0.84
N GLU A 69 -1.80 4.31 -1.05
CA GLU A 69 -0.57 5.07 -1.16
C GLU A 69 -0.31 5.77 0.16
N MET A 70 0.50 5.18 1.02
CA MET A 70 0.69 5.66 2.37
C MET A 70 2.05 5.31 2.94
N MET A 71 2.49 6.15 3.85
CA MET A 71 3.63 5.92 4.74
C MET A 71 3.22 6.24 6.18
N GLY A 72 4.02 5.81 7.12
CA GLY A 72 3.77 6.11 8.52
C GLY A 72 4.94 5.78 9.42
N SER A 73 4.72 5.83 10.72
CA SER A 73 5.68 5.40 11.73
C SER A 73 5.18 4.13 12.44
N VAL A 74 6.13 3.29 12.80
CA VAL A 74 5.86 2.08 13.60
C VAL A 74 5.26 2.50 14.94
N ALA A 75 4.02 2.11 15.20
CA ALA A 75 3.31 2.34 16.46
C ALA A 75 3.45 1.17 17.44
N GLY A 76 3.78 0.00 16.93
CA GLY A 76 4.06 -1.18 17.71
C GLY A 76 4.46 -2.37 16.86
N LEU A 77 5.24 -3.27 17.43
CA LEU A 77 5.82 -4.44 16.78
C LEU A 77 5.40 -5.72 17.50
N GLY A 78 5.02 -6.74 16.74
CA GLY A 78 4.89 -8.09 17.24
C GLY A 78 6.25 -8.65 17.71
N LYS A 79 6.24 -9.54 18.67
CA LYS A 79 7.45 -10.04 19.34
C LYS A 79 8.50 -10.67 18.41
N ASN A 80 8.08 -11.14 17.22
CA ASN A 80 8.96 -11.74 16.23
C ASN A 80 9.51 -10.73 15.21
N ILE A 81 9.07 -9.47 15.25
CA ILE A 81 9.48 -8.44 14.31
C ILE A 81 10.57 -7.59 14.92
N THR A 82 11.81 -7.76 14.47
CA THR A 82 12.98 -7.01 14.93
C THR A 82 13.69 -6.26 13.82
N THR A 83 13.32 -6.55 12.57
CA THR A 83 13.92 -5.94 11.37
C THR A 83 12.86 -5.65 10.33
N ASP A 84 13.17 -4.74 9.41
CA ASP A 84 12.42 -4.56 8.18
C ASP A 84 12.70 -5.70 7.16
N SER A 85 12.11 -5.61 5.96
CA SER A 85 12.27 -6.62 4.91
C SER A 85 13.67 -6.67 4.28
N LEU A 86 14.50 -5.65 4.52
CA LEU A 86 15.91 -5.59 4.11
C LEU A 86 16.88 -5.96 5.25
N ARG A 87 16.36 -6.43 6.39
CA ARG A 87 17.11 -6.80 7.59
C ARG A 87 17.71 -5.61 8.34
N ASN A 88 17.27 -4.38 8.09
CA ASN A 88 17.62 -3.24 8.94
C ASN A 88 16.90 -3.32 10.27
N PRO A 89 17.55 -3.01 11.40
CA PRO A 89 16.89 -2.98 12.71
C PRO A 89 15.68 -2.05 12.71
N LEU A 90 14.58 -2.53 13.27
CA LEU A 90 13.30 -1.82 13.32
C LEU A 90 12.84 -1.64 14.76
N LYS A 91 12.36 -0.44 15.07
CA LYS A 91 11.82 -0.06 16.39
C LYS A 91 10.60 0.84 16.25
N GLU A 92 9.86 0.98 17.33
CA GLU A 92 8.77 1.97 17.41
C GLU A 92 9.29 3.38 17.12
N GLY A 93 8.49 4.15 16.39
CA GLY A 93 8.82 5.48 15.90
C GLY A 93 9.58 5.52 14.56
N ASP A 94 10.15 4.41 14.08
CA ASP A 94 10.80 4.38 12.77
C ASP A 94 9.79 4.67 11.66
N ARG A 95 10.17 5.55 10.73
CA ARG A 95 9.38 5.88 9.54
C ARG A 95 9.49 4.76 8.51
N VAL A 96 8.35 4.36 7.93
CA VAL A 96 8.28 3.18 7.07
C VAL A 96 7.34 3.37 5.89
N VAL A 97 7.65 2.70 4.79
CA VAL A 97 6.72 2.37 3.70
C VAL A 97 6.49 0.88 3.69
N PHE A 98 5.35 0.44 3.15
CA PHE A 98 4.96 -0.96 3.22
C PHE A 98 4.02 -1.34 2.07
N SER A 99 3.96 -2.63 1.75
CA SER A 99 3.04 -3.12 0.74
C SER A 99 1.59 -3.09 1.25
N TYR A 100 0.66 -2.69 0.38
CA TYR A 100 -0.78 -2.63 0.68
C TYR A 100 -1.55 -3.88 0.25
N PHE A 101 -0.88 -4.88 -0.31
CA PHE A 101 -1.48 -6.14 -0.69
C PHE A 101 -0.81 -7.31 0.01
N PHE A 102 -1.56 -8.38 0.17
CA PHE A 102 -1.18 -9.55 0.97
C PHE A 102 -1.04 -10.77 0.06
N PRO A 103 0.14 -11.03 -0.54
CA PRO A 103 0.36 -12.26 -1.29
C PRO A 103 0.36 -13.47 -0.34
N CYS A 104 -0.11 -14.62 -0.81
CA CYS A 104 -0.19 -15.81 0.04
C CYS A 104 1.19 -16.47 0.31
N MET A 105 2.24 -16.03 -0.35
CA MET A 105 3.65 -16.46 -0.27
C MET A 105 3.91 -17.96 -0.54
N ARG A 106 2.90 -18.74 -0.95
CA ARG A 106 3.00 -20.19 -1.12
C ARG A 106 2.42 -20.74 -2.43
N CYS A 107 1.74 -19.93 -3.24
CA CYS A 107 1.24 -20.39 -4.53
C CYS A 107 2.36 -20.35 -5.58
N TYR A 108 2.11 -20.99 -6.72
CA TYR A 108 3.03 -21.07 -7.85
C TYR A 108 3.65 -19.71 -8.21
N ASN A 109 2.84 -18.66 -8.33
CA ASN A 109 3.34 -17.33 -8.68
C ASN A 109 4.20 -16.73 -7.56
N CYS A 110 3.77 -16.87 -6.29
CA CYS A 110 4.54 -16.32 -5.16
C CYS A 110 5.92 -16.96 -5.02
N ILE A 111 6.04 -18.29 -5.15
CA ILE A 111 7.33 -18.96 -5.03
C ILE A 111 8.30 -18.66 -6.18
N ARG A 112 7.80 -18.12 -7.30
CA ARG A 112 8.59 -17.62 -8.42
C ARG A 112 8.93 -16.12 -8.33
N GLY A 113 8.51 -15.45 -7.26
CA GLY A 113 8.69 -14.01 -7.10
C GLY A 113 7.62 -13.15 -7.80
N GLU A 114 6.65 -13.76 -8.46
CA GLU A 114 5.56 -13.09 -9.18
C GLU A 114 4.38 -12.78 -8.24
N MET A 115 4.64 -12.10 -7.13
CA MET A 115 3.65 -11.90 -6.06
C MET A 115 2.47 -11.03 -6.49
N GLY A 116 2.65 -10.11 -7.43
CA GLY A 116 1.58 -9.31 -8.03
C GLY A 116 0.53 -10.17 -8.75
N ALA A 117 0.92 -11.35 -9.26
CA ALA A 117 0.04 -12.32 -9.89
C ALA A 117 -0.53 -13.38 -8.93
N CYS A 118 -0.42 -13.18 -7.62
CA CYS A 118 -0.94 -14.09 -6.61
C CYS A 118 -2.47 -14.23 -6.75
N LYS A 119 -2.94 -15.44 -7.04
CA LYS A 119 -4.39 -15.74 -7.17
C LYS A 119 -5.13 -15.79 -5.83
N PHE A 120 -4.39 -15.92 -4.73
CA PHE A 120 -4.91 -16.04 -3.36
C PHE A 120 -4.58 -14.81 -2.52
N ARG A 121 -4.26 -13.68 -3.16
CA ARG A 121 -4.05 -12.43 -2.45
C ARG A 121 -5.35 -11.99 -1.78
N MET A 122 -5.24 -11.52 -0.55
CA MET A 122 -6.36 -10.87 0.10
C MET A 122 -6.58 -9.50 -0.54
N GLY A 123 -7.83 -9.22 -0.81
CA GLY A 123 -8.28 -7.91 -1.28
C GLY A 123 -8.48 -6.91 -0.14
N ARG A 124 -9.28 -5.89 -0.41
CA ARG A 124 -9.76 -4.95 0.62
C ARG A 124 -10.58 -5.71 1.66
N ILE A 125 -10.38 -5.35 2.92
CA ILE A 125 -11.09 -5.96 4.04
C ILE A 125 -12.25 -5.05 4.40
N PRO A 126 -13.51 -5.56 4.44
CA PRO A 126 -14.65 -4.81 4.96
C PRO A 126 -14.42 -4.33 6.39
N VAL A 127 -15.02 -3.19 6.75
CA VAL A 127 -14.82 -2.59 8.09
C VAL A 127 -15.41 -3.39 9.25
N ASN A 128 -16.24 -4.40 8.95
CA ASN A 128 -16.80 -5.35 9.91
C ASN A 128 -15.94 -6.60 10.10
N GLU A 129 -14.85 -6.72 9.34
CA GLU A 129 -13.90 -7.83 9.43
C GLU A 129 -12.57 -7.38 10.04
N TRP A 130 -11.91 -8.28 10.71
CA TRP A 130 -10.59 -8.02 11.28
C TRP A 130 -9.47 -8.18 10.22
N PRO A 131 -8.44 -7.33 10.19
CA PRO A 131 -8.29 -6.08 10.96
C PRO A 131 -9.03 -4.91 10.27
N VAL A 132 -9.76 -4.14 11.03
CA VAL A 132 -10.52 -2.98 10.52
C VAL A 132 -9.62 -1.86 10.00
N CYS A 133 -8.37 -1.79 10.45
CA CYS A 133 -7.36 -0.82 10.01
C CYS A 133 -6.61 -1.32 8.77
N ASN A 134 -7.25 -1.27 7.60
CA ASN A 134 -6.72 -1.79 6.34
C ASN A 134 -6.93 -0.83 5.16
N GLY A 135 -6.69 0.44 5.38
CA GLY A 135 -6.69 1.47 4.33
C GLY A 135 -5.94 2.70 4.79
N GLY A 136 -5.35 3.43 3.83
CA GLY A 136 -4.51 4.59 4.11
C GLY A 136 -5.29 5.81 4.60
N PHE A 137 -6.61 5.91 4.33
CA PHE A 137 -7.43 7.00 4.84
C PHE A 137 -7.89 6.74 6.27
N ALA A 138 -6.92 6.38 7.12
CA ALA A 138 -7.09 6.09 8.53
C ALA A 138 -5.87 6.57 9.33
N GLN A 139 -6.04 6.76 10.63
CA GLN A 139 -4.94 7.13 11.51
C GLN A 139 -3.98 5.97 11.79
N TYR A 140 -4.48 4.72 11.68
CA TYR A 140 -3.67 3.53 11.87
C TYR A 140 -3.89 2.54 10.73
N TYR A 141 -2.82 1.83 10.38
CA TYR A 141 -2.83 0.69 9.47
C TYR A 141 -2.23 -0.52 10.16
N TYR A 142 -2.86 -1.68 10.02
CA TYR A 142 -2.37 -2.92 10.60
C TYR A 142 -1.75 -3.82 9.54
N LEU A 143 -0.43 -3.99 9.63
CA LEU A 143 0.32 -4.91 8.77
C LEU A 143 0.26 -6.33 9.31
N ARG A 144 -0.31 -7.22 8.53
CA ARG A 144 -0.34 -8.66 8.80
C ARG A 144 0.89 -9.32 8.17
N SER A 145 1.36 -10.39 8.78
CA SER A 145 2.34 -11.24 8.08
C SER A 145 1.66 -12.00 6.92
N PRO A 146 2.30 -12.14 5.75
CA PRO A 146 3.62 -11.64 5.37
C PRO A 146 3.52 -10.39 4.47
N GLN A 147 3.57 -9.21 5.02
CA GLN A 147 3.67 -7.97 4.24
C GLN A 147 5.10 -7.45 4.23
N PHE A 148 5.48 -6.80 3.14
CA PHE A 148 6.77 -6.13 3.04
C PHE A 148 6.71 -4.77 3.72
N LEU A 149 7.76 -4.49 4.49
CA LEU A 149 7.93 -3.27 5.27
C LEU A 149 9.37 -2.81 5.11
N PHE A 150 9.56 -1.52 4.83
CA PHE A 150 10.88 -0.93 4.59
C PHE A 150 11.02 0.33 5.41
N LYS A 151 12.13 0.45 6.13
CA LYS A 151 12.50 1.67 6.84
C LYS A 151 12.86 2.75 5.84
N LEU A 152 12.30 3.95 6.03
CA LEU A 152 12.58 5.10 5.19
C LEU A 152 13.87 5.80 5.65
N PRO A 153 14.73 6.22 4.71
CA PRO A 153 15.80 7.19 4.98
C PRO A 153 15.21 8.53 5.47
N ASP A 154 15.93 9.21 6.35
CA ASP A 154 15.48 10.47 6.95
C ASP A 154 15.38 11.61 5.91
N GLU A 155 16.13 11.50 4.82
CA GLU A 155 16.20 12.48 3.72
C GLU A 155 14.92 12.50 2.87
N ILE A 156 14.09 11.45 2.91
CA ILE A 156 12.85 11.37 2.15
C ILE A 156 11.72 11.93 3.02
N ASP A 157 11.08 13.00 2.56
CA ASP A 157 9.92 13.58 3.24
C ASP A 157 8.67 12.71 3.10
N ASP A 158 7.67 12.91 3.96
CA ASP A 158 6.47 12.09 4.04
C ASP A 158 5.61 12.17 2.78
N ALA A 159 5.52 13.33 2.14
CA ALA A 159 4.70 13.52 0.94
C ALA A 159 5.30 12.80 -0.26
N THR A 160 6.62 12.81 -0.39
CA THR A 160 7.37 12.03 -1.39
C THR A 160 7.25 10.53 -1.11
N ALA A 161 7.27 10.13 0.16
CA ALA A 161 7.23 8.72 0.56
C ALA A 161 5.86 8.07 0.36
N ALA A 162 4.77 8.81 0.52
CA ALA A 162 3.41 8.24 0.49
C ALA A 162 3.08 7.43 -0.78
N PRO A 163 3.38 7.88 -2.02
CA PRO A 163 3.05 7.14 -3.24
C PRO A 163 4.09 6.05 -3.62
N ILE A 164 5.19 5.90 -2.89
CA ILE A 164 6.28 4.97 -3.25
C ILE A 164 5.78 3.53 -3.39
N ASN A 165 4.94 3.08 -2.46
CA ASN A 165 4.44 1.71 -2.42
C ASN A 165 3.44 1.36 -3.55
N CYS A 166 2.98 2.34 -4.32
CA CYS A 166 2.10 2.17 -5.47
C CYS A 166 2.80 2.63 -6.76
N ALA A 167 2.88 3.92 -7.01
CA ALA A 167 3.32 4.47 -8.29
C ALA A 167 4.76 4.07 -8.63
N LEU A 168 5.71 4.30 -7.72
CA LEU A 168 7.12 3.96 -7.96
C LEU A 168 7.32 2.43 -8.01
N ALA A 169 6.70 1.68 -7.10
CA ALA A 169 6.80 0.22 -7.06
C ALA A 169 6.29 -0.42 -8.36
N GLN A 170 5.18 0.06 -8.93
CA GLN A 170 4.67 -0.43 -10.21
C GLN A 170 5.60 -0.11 -11.38
N VAL A 171 6.18 1.08 -11.40
CA VAL A 171 7.17 1.47 -12.41
C VAL A 171 8.41 0.59 -12.32
N MET A 172 8.95 0.37 -11.12
CA MET A 172 10.10 -0.51 -10.92
C MET A 172 9.82 -1.93 -11.42
N GLU A 173 8.64 -2.48 -11.15
CA GLU A 173 8.23 -3.79 -11.68
C GLU A 173 8.13 -3.78 -13.21
N ALA A 174 7.56 -2.74 -13.82
CA ALA A 174 7.49 -2.61 -15.27
C ALA A 174 8.88 -2.61 -15.92
N PHE A 175 9.84 -1.87 -15.35
CA PHE A 175 11.23 -1.85 -15.81
C PHE A 175 11.94 -3.18 -15.55
N HIS A 176 11.67 -3.84 -14.44
CA HIS A 176 12.17 -5.20 -14.16
C HIS A 176 11.73 -6.21 -15.23
N ILE A 177 10.48 -6.11 -15.69
CA ILE A 177 9.94 -6.97 -16.74
C ILE A 177 10.49 -6.57 -18.12
N ALA A 178 10.50 -5.27 -18.44
CA ALA A 178 10.93 -4.75 -19.76
C ALA A 178 12.44 -4.88 -19.97
N LYS A 179 13.24 -4.79 -18.88
CA LYS A 179 14.71 -4.93 -18.88
C LYS A 179 15.42 -4.04 -19.90
N PRO A 180 15.14 -2.73 -19.94
CA PRO A 180 15.87 -1.84 -20.83
C PRO A 180 17.36 -1.84 -20.46
N ARG A 181 18.21 -1.68 -21.46
CA ARG A 181 19.67 -1.63 -21.29
C ARG A 181 20.13 -0.18 -21.31
N PHE A 182 21.29 0.05 -20.77
CA PHE A 182 21.96 1.35 -20.88
C PHE A 182 22.04 1.80 -22.36
N GLY A 183 21.59 3.04 -22.63
CA GLY A 183 21.56 3.61 -23.98
C GLY A 183 20.37 3.21 -24.84
N ASP A 184 19.45 2.37 -24.36
CA ASP A 184 18.20 2.07 -25.09
C ASP A 184 17.32 3.32 -25.17
N ASN A 185 16.60 3.47 -26.29
CA ASN A 185 15.57 4.49 -26.43
C ASN A 185 14.28 4.01 -25.77
N VAL A 186 13.86 4.70 -24.71
CA VAL A 186 12.64 4.38 -23.95
C VAL A 186 11.59 5.44 -24.20
N VAL A 187 10.43 5.04 -24.71
CA VAL A 187 9.28 5.94 -24.93
C VAL A 187 8.27 5.73 -23.82
N ILE A 188 7.95 6.80 -23.08
CA ILE A 188 6.96 6.80 -22.01
C ILE A 188 5.74 7.59 -22.49
N GLN A 189 4.59 6.91 -22.59
CA GLN A 189 3.35 7.55 -22.96
C GLN A 189 2.56 7.97 -21.73
N GLY A 190 2.39 9.29 -21.57
CA GLY A 190 1.66 9.90 -20.44
C GLY A 190 2.57 10.47 -19.37
N ALA A 191 2.19 11.62 -18.81
CA ALA A 191 2.95 12.36 -17.80
C ALA A 191 2.18 12.49 -16.46
N GLY A 192 1.36 11.49 -16.13
CA GLY A 192 0.75 11.35 -14.80
C GLY A 192 1.76 10.80 -13.78
N GLY A 193 1.31 10.48 -12.57
CA GLY A 193 2.17 9.99 -11.49
C GLY A 193 3.06 8.81 -11.88
N LEU A 194 2.53 7.82 -12.63
CA LEU A 194 3.32 6.71 -13.15
C LEU A 194 4.35 7.17 -14.19
N GLY A 195 3.96 8.04 -15.16
CA GLY A 195 4.85 8.49 -16.20
C GLY A 195 6.01 9.32 -15.69
N VAL A 196 5.80 10.19 -14.71
CA VAL A 196 6.86 10.98 -14.08
C VAL A 196 7.87 10.06 -13.36
N ASN A 197 7.39 9.09 -12.59
CA ASN A 197 8.26 8.09 -11.95
C ASN A 197 9.00 7.25 -13.00
N ALA A 198 8.33 6.85 -14.10
CA ALA A 198 8.96 6.08 -15.18
C ALA A 198 10.07 6.86 -15.87
N THR A 199 9.89 8.17 -16.08
CA THR A 199 10.93 9.04 -16.63
C THR A 199 12.14 9.10 -15.72
N ALA A 200 11.94 9.27 -14.42
CA ALA A 200 13.04 9.29 -13.45
C ALA A 200 13.78 7.95 -13.42
N VAL A 201 13.07 6.82 -13.35
CA VAL A 201 13.67 5.48 -13.36
C VAL A 201 14.43 5.22 -14.66
N ALA A 202 13.86 5.58 -15.82
CA ALA A 202 14.54 5.43 -17.11
C ALA A 202 15.86 6.20 -17.16
N ALA A 203 15.85 7.45 -16.69
CA ALA A 203 17.05 8.29 -16.64
C ALA A 203 18.12 7.68 -15.73
N GLU A 204 17.77 7.21 -14.54
CA GLU A 204 18.70 6.54 -13.61
C GLU A 204 19.26 5.23 -14.18
N MET A 205 18.51 4.53 -15.02
CA MET A 205 18.97 3.32 -15.73
C MET A 205 19.84 3.64 -16.96
N GLY A 206 20.03 4.91 -17.29
CA GLY A 206 20.84 5.35 -18.42
C GLY A 206 20.15 5.15 -19.78
N ALA A 207 18.84 5.17 -19.84
CA ALA A 207 18.06 5.20 -21.08
C ALA A 207 18.10 6.59 -21.74
N ASN A 208 17.89 6.63 -23.05
CA ASN A 208 17.72 7.84 -23.83
C ASN A 208 16.23 8.19 -23.97
#